data_5d556e2cdd8129639e4de12aaa54453a
#
_entry.id   5d556e2cdd8129639e4de12aaa54453a
#
_cell.length_a   1.000
_cell.length_b   1.000
_cell.length_c   1.000
_cell.angle_alpha   90.00
_cell.angle_beta   90.00
_cell.angle_gamma   90.00
#
_symmetry.space_group_name_H-M   'P 1'
#
loop_
_entity.id
_entity.type
_entity.pdbx_description
1 polymer ?
#
loop_
_entity_poly.entity_id
_entity_poly.type
_entity_poly.pdbx_seq_one_letter_code
_entity_poly.pdbx_strand_id
1 'polypeptide(L)'
;MMYDERMIAPMRAELTRLGVKELRTADAVDGALKGASGTQLVIVNSVCGCAARNLRPAVAIALGHATTPDGSFTVFAGNDVDATRQARGYFTGYAPSSPSMALFRDGKLVHMVERWQIEGRSVESIAADLTSAFDRHCGATVG
;
A
#
# COMPACT_ATOMS: atom_id res chain seq x y z
N MET A 1 -12.98 -13.18 -9.14
CA MET A 1 -12.49 -13.58 -10.46
C MET A 1 -11.03 -13.18 -10.58
N MET A 2 -10.19 -14.13 -10.95
CA MET A 2 -8.76 -13.85 -11.18
C MET A 2 -8.55 -13.31 -12.57
N TYR A 3 -7.62 -12.37 -12.68
CA TYR A 3 -7.21 -11.82 -13.96
C TYR A 3 -6.01 -12.60 -14.49
N ASP A 4 -5.83 -12.60 -15.81
CA ASP A 4 -4.66 -13.21 -16.44
C ASP A 4 -3.40 -12.48 -15.92
N GLU A 5 -2.42 -13.24 -15.41
CA GLU A 5 -1.18 -12.65 -14.88
C GLU A 5 -0.44 -11.82 -15.93
N ARG A 6 -0.52 -12.20 -17.19
CA ARG A 6 0.11 -11.43 -18.29
C ARG A 6 -0.51 -10.04 -18.43
N MET A 7 -1.81 -9.92 -18.14
CA MET A 7 -2.51 -8.63 -18.17
C MET A 7 -2.09 -7.74 -17.02
N ILE A 8 -1.94 -8.30 -15.83
CA ILE A 8 -1.65 -7.49 -14.64
C ILE A 8 -0.15 -7.35 -14.34
N ALA A 9 0.72 -8.10 -15.01
CA ALA A 9 2.17 -8.00 -14.81
C ALA A 9 2.69 -6.57 -14.93
N PRO A 10 2.29 -5.76 -15.94
CA PRO A 10 2.71 -4.36 -15.99
C PRO A 10 2.20 -3.53 -14.81
N MET A 11 1.01 -3.86 -14.30
CA MET A 11 0.41 -3.16 -13.15
C MET A 11 1.17 -3.47 -11.86
N ARG A 12 1.63 -4.72 -11.69
CA ARG A 12 2.51 -5.10 -10.59
C ARG A 12 3.84 -4.36 -10.70
N ALA A 13 4.39 -4.30 -11.93
CA ALA A 13 5.70 -3.71 -12.19
C ALA A 13 5.73 -2.21 -11.89
N GLU A 14 4.63 -1.49 -12.03
CA GLU A 14 4.58 -0.06 -11.69
C GLU A 14 4.95 0.19 -10.23
N LEU A 15 4.66 -0.75 -9.34
CA LEU A 15 5.04 -0.66 -7.93
C LEU A 15 6.38 -1.33 -7.64
N THR A 16 6.63 -2.51 -8.20
CA THR A 16 7.89 -3.22 -7.90
C THR A 16 9.11 -2.47 -8.40
N ARG A 17 8.99 -1.71 -9.49
CA ARG A 17 10.06 -0.84 -9.98
C ARG A 17 10.43 0.28 -9.00
N LEU A 18 9.52 0.61 -8.09
CA LEU A 18 9.77 1.63 -7.06
C LEU A 18 10.41 1.03 -5.81
N GLY A 19 10.67 -0.26 -5.79
CA GLY A 19 11.17 -0.96 -4.61
C GLY A 19 10.08 -1.51 -3.71
N VAL A 20 8.82 -1.45 -4.12
CA VAL A 20 7.70 -2.04 -3.37
C VAL A 20 7.77 -3.55 -3.53
N LYS A 21 7.72 -4.28 -2.42
CA LYS A 21 7.84 -5.73 -2.41
C LYS A 21 6.47 -6.40 -2.49
N GLU A 22 6.33 -7.37 -3.38
CA GLU A 22 5.09 -8.13 -3.50
C GLU A 22 4.94 -9.14 -2.37
N LEU A 23 3.74 -9.20 -1.80
CA LEU A 23 3.35 -10.24 -0.85
C LEU A 23 2.25 -11.07 -1.52
N ARG A 24 2.58 -12.28 -1.93
CA ARG A 24 1.68 -13.09 -2.75
C ARG A 24 0.98 -14.20 -1.98
N THR A 25 1.33 -14.40 -0.72
CA THR A 25 0.75 -15.42 0.15
C THR A 25 0.39 -14.83 1.51
N ALA A 26 -0.50 -15.50 2.24
CA ALA A 26 -0.84 -15.10 3.60
C ALA A 26 0.40 -15.13 4.51
N ASP A 27 1.24 -16.13 4.36
CA ASP A 27 2.48 -16.24 5.16
C ASP A 27 3.44 -15.10 4.88
N ALA A 28 3.54 -14.67 3.62
CA ALA A 28 4.37 -13.52 3.26
C ALA A 28 3.87 -12.23 3.92
N VAL A 29 2.54 -12.06 4.00
CA VAL A 29 1.93 -10.92 4.68
C VAL A 29 2.29 -10.94 6.16
N ASP A 30 2.11 -12.07 6.83
CA ASP A 30 2.46 -12.19 8.24
C ASP A 30 3.96 -11.96 8.47
N GLY A 31 4.79 -12.47 7.57
CA GLY A 31 6.23 -12.25 7.65
C GLY A 31 6.64 -10.79 7.60
N ALA A 32 5.87 -9.96 6.87
CA ALA A 32 6.13 -8.53 6.75
C ALA A 32 5.52 -7.71 7.90
N LEU A 33 4.38 -8.13 8.45
CA LEU A 33 3.59 -7.30 9.35
C LEU A 33 3.51 -7.80 10.79
N LYS A 34 3.50 -9.11 11.01
CA LYS A 34 3.30 -9.67 12.35
C LYS A 34 4.52 -9.41 13.21
N GLY A 35 4.32 -8.67 14.29
CA GLY A 35 5.40 -8.33 15.21
C GLY A 35 6.46 -7.42 14.60
N ALA A 36 6.18 -6.79 13.48
CA ALA A 36 7.14 -5.93 12.80
C ALA A 36 7.42 -4.66 13.60
N SER A 37 8.68 -4.25 13.62
CA SER A 37 9.09 -2.96 14.17
C SER A 37 9.29 -1.96 13.03
N GLY A 38 9.24 -0.66 13.36
CA GLY A 38 9.38 0.38 12.35
C GLY A 38 8.10 0.59 11.56
N THR A 39 8.24 1.14 10.37
CA THR A 39 7.09 1.55 9.55
C THR A 39 6.98 0.71 8.27
N GLN A 40 5.76 0.29 7.96
CA GLN A 40 5.45 -0.46 6.75
C GLN A 40 4.25 0.17 6.04
N LEU A 41 4.41 0.44 4.76
CA LEU A 41 3.31 0.83 3.89
C LEU A 41 2.83 -0.42 3.16
N VAL A 42 1.54 -0.69 3.21
CA VAL A 42 0.92 -1.82 2.49
C VAL A 42 -0.07 -1.26 1.48
N ILE A 43 0.15 -1.58 0.21
CA ILE A 43 -0.65 -1.07 -0.90
C ILE A 43 -1.50 -2.21 -1.43
N VAL A 44 -2.82 -2.04 -1.44
CA VAL A 44 -3.73 -2.96 -2.13
C VAL A 44 -3.89 -2.45 -3.56
N ASN A 45 -3.16 -3.06 -4.48
CA ASN A 45 -3.20 -2.74 -5.90
C ASN A 45 -4.43 -3.36 -6.55
N SER A 46 -4.85 -2.83 -7.69
CA SER A 46 -5.99 -3.39 -8.42
C SER A 46 -5.94 -3.03 -9.90
N VAL A 47 -6.83 -3.65 -10.68
CA VAL A 47 -7.00 -3.33 -12.11
C VAL A 47 -7.81 -2.05 -12.34
N CYS A 48 -8.41 -1.49 -11.30
CA CYS A 48 -9.27 -0.32 -11.38
C CYS A 48 -8.54 0.87 -12.02
N GLY A 49 -9.26 1.68 -12.80
CA GLY A 49 -8.72 2.91 -13.38
C GLY A 49 -8.17 3.87 -12.33
N CYS A 50 -8.77 3.92 -11.14
CA CYS A 50 -8.26 4.76 -10.04
C CYS A 50 -6.92 4.24 -9.50
N ALA A 51 -6.62 2.96 -9.63
CA ALA A 51 -5.28 2.46 -9.30
C ALA A 51 -4.27 2.90 -10.36
N ALA A 52 -4.64 2.79 -11.64
CA ALA A 52 -3.75 3.14 -12.75
C ALA A 52 -3.48 4.65 -12.83
N ARG A 53 -4.51 5.47 -12.72
CA ARG A 53 -4.42 6.91 -12.91
C ARG A 53 -4.07 7.68 -11.65
N ASN A 54 -4.41 7.16 -10.49
CA ASN A 54 -4.31 7.91 -9.24
C ASN A 54 -3.36 7.26 -8.24
N LEU A 55 -3.63 6.02 -7.81
CA LEU A 55 -2.85 5.39 -6.73
C LEU A 55 -1.39 5.15 -7.10
N ARG A 56 -1.14 4.42 -8.18
CA ARG A 56 0.24 4.06 -8.55
C ARG A 56 1.10 5.27 -8.85
N PRO A 57 0.63 6.28 -9.62
CA PRO A 57 1.42 7.51 -9.79
C PRO A 57 1.67 8.26 -8.48
N ALA A 58 0.69 8.30 -7.56
CA ALA A 58 0.85 8.96 -6.27
C ALA A 58 1.91 8.27 -5.41
N VAL A 59 1.94 6.93 -5.42
CA VAL A 59 2.96 6.16 -4.71
C VAL A 59 4.35 6.48 -5.26
N ALA A 60 4.47 6.59 -6.59
CA ALA A 60 5.75 6.93 -7.22
C ALA A 60 6.28 8.28 -6.71
N ILE A 61 5.42 9.27 -6.59
CA ILE A 61 5.80 10.58 -6.06
C ILE A 61 6.15 10.47 -4.57
N ALA A 62 5.28 9.83 -3.79
CA ALA A 62 5.44 9.75 -2.34
C ALA A 62 6.70 9.01 -1.91
N LEU A 63 7.07 7.93 -2.60
CA LEU A 63 8.28 7.18 -2.28
C LEU A 63 9.57 7.91 -2.68
N GLY A 64 9.46 9.01 -3.44
CA GLY A 64 10.57 9.92 -3.72
C GLY A 64 10.77 10.99 -2.65
N HIS A 65 9.92 11.04 -1.64
CA HIS A 65 10.00 12.00 -0.54
C HIS A 65 11.21 11.73 0.36
N ALA A 66 11.66 12.74 1.09
CA ALA A 66 12.84 12.62 1.96
C ALA A 66 12.62 11.62 3.10
N THR A 67 11.41 11.57 3.65
CA THR A 67 11.01 10.64 4.71
C THR A 67 10.06 9.60 4.13
N THR A 68 10.42 8.31 4.21
CA THR A 68 9.63 7.21 3.66
C THR A 68 9.55 6.07 4.68
N PRO A 69 8.57 5.15 4.52
CA PRO A 69 8.49 3.98 5.40
C PRO A 69 9.73 3.10 5.30
N ASP A 70 10.02 2.37 6.36
CA ASP A 70 11.13 1.41 6.38
C ASP A 70 10.93 0.30 5.36
N GLY A 71 9.68 -0.13 5.16
CA GLY A 71 9.34 -1.11 4.13
C GLY A 71 8.08 -0.71 3.40
N SER A 72 8.00 -1.07 2.12
CA SER A 72 6.80 -0.86 1.30
C SER A 72 6.44 -2.17 0.62
N PHE A 73 5.18 -2.57 0.73
CA PHE A 73 4.69 -3.85 0.29
C PHE A 73 3.39 -3.70 -0.48
N THR A 74 3.07 -4.68 -1.32
CA THR A 74 1.82 -4.67 -2.07
C THR A 74 1.22 -6.06 -2.18
N VAL A 75 -0.11 -6.11 -2.16
CA VAL A 75 -0.92 -7.26 -2.53
C VAL A 75 -1.80 -6.86 -3.71
N PHE A 76 -2.16 -7.80 -4.57
CA PHE A 76 -3.00 -7.50 -5.74
C PHE A 76 -4.40 -8.07 -5.53
N ALA A 77 -5.36 -7.17 -5.34
CA ALA A 77 -6.76 -7.55 -5.13
C ALA A 77 -7.31 -8.28 -6.35
N GLY A 78 -7.97 -9.41 -6.11
CA GLY A 78 -8.54 -10.25 -7.15
C GLY A 78 -7.63 -11.39 -7.61
N ASN A 79 -6.31 -11.23 -7.49
CA ASN A 79 -5.35 -12.27 -7.87
C ASN A 79 -4.64 -12.90 -6.67
N ASP A 80 -4.09 -12.07 -5.79
CA ASP A 80 -3.45 -12.57 -4.57
C ASP A 80 -4.52 -12.64 -3.47
N VAL A 81 -5.48 -13.55 -3.63
CA VAL A 81 -6.71 -13.59 -2.81
C VAL A 81 -6.40 -13.78 -1.33
N ASP A 82 -5.59 -14.78 -1.00
CA ASP A 82 -5.28 -15.09 0.39
C ASP A 82 -4.39 -14.00 1.01
N ALA A 83 -3.42 -13.50 0.26
CA ALA A 83 -2.57 -12.40 0.70
C ALA A 83 -3.38 -11.13 0.96
N THR A 84 -4.31 -10.80 0.06
CA THR A 84 -5.17 -9.63 0.20
C THR A 84 -6.06 -9.74 1.43
N ARG A 85 -6.67 -10.91 1.64
CA ARG A 85 -7.50 -11.19 2.82
C ARG A 85 -6.68 -11.05 4.10
N GLN A 86 -5.48 -11.62 4.10
CA GLN A 86 -4.60 -11.59 5.27
C GLN A 86 -4.16 -10.15 5.57
N ALA A 87 -3.79 -9.37 4.55
CA ALA A 87 -3.43 -7.97 4.73
C ALA A 87 -4.59 -7.17 5.31
N ARG A 88 -5.80 -7.36 4.78
CA ARG A 88 -7.00 -6.66 5.27
C ARG A 88 -7.33 -6.99 6.71
N GLY A 89 -6.93 -8.16 7.20
CA GLY A 89 -7.07 -8.51 8.61
C GLY A 89 -6.28 -7.60 9.54
N TYR A 90 -5.24 -6.93 9.04
CA TYR A 90 -4.45 -5.95 9.80
C TYR A 90 -5.05 -4.54 9.70
N PHE A 91 -5.97 -4.28 8.77
CA PHE A 91 -6.59 -2.95 8.58
C PHE A 91 -7.78 -2.80 9.53
N THR A 92 -7.51 -2.83 10.81
CA THR A 92 -8.55 -2.85 11.84
C THR A 92 -9.40 -1.59 11.81
N GLY A 93 -10.72 -1.78 11.84
CA GLY A 93 -11.68 -0.67 11.83
C GLY A 93 -12.09 -0.18 10.46
N TYR A 94 -11.58 -0.80 9.38
CA TYR A 94 -11.89 -0.36 8.02
C TYR A 94 -12.51 -1.50 7.21
N ALA A 95 -13.56 -1.18 6.47
CA ALA A 95 -14.17 -2.12 5.52
C ALA A 95 -13.22 -2.35 4.34
N PRO A 96 -13.24 -3.55 3.72
CA PRO A 96 -12.42 -3.81 2.54
C PRO A 96 -12.70 -2.84 1.40
N SER A 97 -11.65 -2.31 0.82
CA SER A 97 -11.74 -1.51 -0.40
C SER A 97 -10.48 -1.71 -1.24
N SER A 98 -10.57 -1.49 -2.54
CA SER A 98 -9.43 -1.55 -3.45
C SER A 98 -9.62 -0.60 -4.62
N PRO A 99 -8.59 0.16 -4.98
CA PRO A 99 -7.28 0.25 -4.32
C PRO A 99 -7.36 0.90 -2.95
N SER A 100 -6.41 0.62 -2.10
CA SER A 100 -6.30 1.23 -0.78
C SER A 100 -4.86 1.13 -0.28
N MET A 101 -4.53 1.88 0.77
CA MET A 101 -3.20 1.85 1.36
C MET A 101 -3.29 1.99 2.88
N ALA A 102 -2.41 1.27 3.56
CA ALA A 102 -2.34 1.29 5.02
C ALA A 102 -0.91 1.51 5.47
N LEU A 103 -0.71 2.40 6.44
CA LEU A 103 0.60 2.64 7.04
C LEU A 103 0.59 2.12 8.47
N PHE A 104 1.60 1.32 8.79
CA PHE A 104 1.79 0.73 10.12
C PHE A 104 3.05 1.27 10.77
N ARG A 105 3.00 1.40 12.09
CA ARG A 105 4.18 1.68 12.89
C ARG A 105 4.20 0.74 14.10
N ASP A 106 5.27 -0.03 14.22
CA ASP A 106 5.44 -1.02 15.29
C ASP A 106 4.22 -1.94 15.41
N GLY A 107 3.71 -2.39 14.26
CA GLY A 107 2.58 -3.31 14.17
C GLY A 107 1.20 -2.66 14.30
N LYS A 108 1.13 -1.34 14.50
CA LYS A 108 -0.14 -0.64 14.67
C LYS A 108 -0.49 0.14 13.42
N LEU A 109 -1.76 0.08 13.01
CA LEU A 109 -2.28 0.89 11.90
C LEU A 109 -2.32 2.36 12.36
N VAL A 110 -1.58 3.22 11.68
CA VAL A 110 -1.50 4.64 12.03
C VAL A 110 -2.11 5.56 10.98
N HIS A 111 -2.28 5.08 9.74
CA HIS A 111 -2.91 5.86 8.68
C HIS A 111 -3.53 4.92 7.65
N MET A 112 -4.69 5.31 7.12
CA MET A 112 -5.39 4.54 6.09
C MET A 112 -5.85 5.47 4.99
N VAL A 113 -5.62 5.07 3.74
CA VAL A 113 -6.16 5.74 2.56
C VAL A 113 -7.10 4.76 1.88
N GLU A 114 -8.40 5.03 1.95
CA GLU A 114 -9.43 4.17 1.39
C GLU A 114 -9.72 4.55 -0.06
N ARG A 115 -10.41 3.66 -0.78
CA ARG A 115 -10.75 3.90 -2.18
C ARG A 115 -11.44 5.26 -2.40
N TRP A 116 -12.37 5.64 -1.54
CA TRP A 116 -13.09 6.91 -1.70
C TRP A 116 -12.16 8.13 -1.56
N GLN A 117 -11.00 7.95 -0.92
CA GLN A 117 -9.98 9.00 -0.79
C GLN A 117 -9.00 9.00 -1.97
N ILE A 118 -9.10 8.03 -2.86
CA ILE A 118 -8.26 7.88 -4.06
C ILE A 118 -9.06 8.26 -5.29
N GLU A 119 -10.28 7.72 -5.39
CA GLU A 119 -11.17 7.92 -6.52
C GLU A 119 -11.58 9.39 -6.60
N GLY A 120 -11.40 10.00 -7.78
CA GLY A 120 -11.77 11.39 -7.99
C GLY A 120 -10.82 12.42 -7.40
N ARG A 121 -9.70 12.00 -6.79
CA ARG A 121 -8.69 12.93 -6.25
C ARG A 121 -7.49 12.99 -7.18
N SER A 122 -6.79 14.12 -7.16
CA SER A 122 -5.58 14.29 -7.98
C SER A 122 -4.43 13.45 -7.44
N VAL A 123 -3.51 13.08 -8.32
CA VAL A 123 -2.29 12.37 -7.96
C VAL A 123 -1.53 13.15 -6.88
N GLU A 124 -1.42 14.47 -7.05
CA GLU A 124 -0.70 15.35 -6.13
C GLU A 124 -1.35 15.38 -4.75
N SER A 125 -2.67 15.38 -4.69
CA SER A 125 -3.41 15.37 -3.41
C SER A 125 -3.20 14.06 -2.66
N ILE A 126 -3.24 12.92 -3.37
CA ILE A 126 -3.01 11.61 -2.76
C ILE A 126 -1.56 11.50 -2.30
N ALA A 127 -0.61 11.95 -3.12
CA ALA A 127 0.80 11.95 -2.76
C ALA A 127 1.06 12.82 -1.52
N ALA A 128 0.42 13.98 -1.42
CA ALA A 128 0.55 14.87 -0.26
C ALA A 128 -0.01 14.23 1.01
N ASP A 129 -1.13 13.51 0.90
CA ASP A 129 -1.69 12.74 2.01
C ASP A 129 -0.67 11.71 2.52
N LEU A 130 -0.05 10.96 1.60
CA LEU A 130 0.97 9.98 1.96
C LEU A 130 2.20 10.62 2.59
N THR A 131 2.75 11.67 1.97
CA THR A 131 3.97 12.30 2.48
C THR A 131 3.74 12.97 3.82
N SER A 132 2.55 13.53 4.06
CA SER A 132 2.17 14.04 5.38
C SER A 132 2.16 12.95 6.43
N ALA A 133 1.61 11.78 6.08
CA ALA A 133 1.60 10.63 6.98
C ALA A 133 3.03 10.11 7.21
N PHE A 134 3.86 10.08 6.19
CA PHE A 134 5.27 9.68 6.34
C PHE A 134 6.01 10.64 7.29
N ASP A 135 5.83 11.94 7.13
CA ASP A 135 6.47 12.93 8.00
C ASP A 135 6.02 12.77 9.46
N ARG A 136 4.75 12.40 9.65
CA ARG A 136 4.19 12.24 11.00
C ARG A 136 4.60 10.94 11.67
N HIS A 137 4.71 9.85 10.91
CA HIS A 137 4.84 8.50 11.46
C HIS A 137 6.16 7.80 11.14
N CYS A 138 6.85 8.20 10.09
CA CYS A 138 8.13 7.61 9.68
C CYS A 138 9.29 8.51 10.12
N GLY A 139 10.47 8.07 9.89
CA GLY A 139 11.66 8.84 10.27
C GLY A 139 12.08 8.58 11.70
N ALA A 140 13.24 9.13 12.04
CA ALA A 140 13.85 8.91 13.34
C ALA A 140 12.95 9.48 14.44
N THR A 141 12.53 8.61 15.34
CA THR A 141 11.97 9.08 16.60
C THR A 141 13.08 9.77 17.35
N VAL A 142 12.99 11.04 17.43
CA VAL A 142 13.84 11.78 18.34
C VAL A 142 13.23 11.58 19.71
N GLY A 143 13.77 10.70 20.32
CA GLY A 143 13.60 10.30 21.67
C GLY A 143 12.69 10.61 22.59
#